data_767319d645971d4c32fbd5abaa1bcc35
#
_entry.id   767319d645971d4c32fbd5abaa1bcc35
#
_cell.length_a   1.000
_cell.length_b   1.000
_cell.length_c   1.000
_cell.angle_alpha   90.00
_cell.angle_beta   90.00
_cell.angle_gamma   90.00
#
_symmetry.space_group_name_H-M   'P 1'
#
loop_
_entity.id
_entity.type
_entity.pdbx_description
1 polymer ?
#
loop_
_entity_poly.entity_id
_entity_poly.type
_entity_poly.pdbx_seq_one_letter_code
_entity_poly.pdbx_strand_id
1 'polypeptide(L)' 'MIGQAGLTPAVLAEIEIALDAHELIKIKIRAERDDRKEIAAAICVGTNADLIQSIGQIAVVYRKNPKK' A
#
# COMPACT_ATOMS: atom_id res chain seq x y z
N MET A 1 -0.43 -0.27 -8.53
CA MET A 1 -1.34 0.88 -8.73
C MET A 1 -2.77 0.51 -8.40
N ILE A 2 -3.45 1.36 -7.67
CA ILE A 2 -4.84 1.14 -7.27
C ILE A 2 -5.74 2.04 -8.11
N GLY A 3 -6.67 1.43 -8.84
CA GLY A 3 -7.60 2.18 -9.70
C GLY A 3 -8.85 2.63 -8.98
N GLN A 4 -9.84 3.08 -9.74
CA GLN A 4 -11.10 3.60 -9.20
C GLN A 4 -11.91 2.56 -8.43
N ALA A 5 -11.70 1.29 -8.71
CA ALA A 5 -12.39 0.21 -7.99
C ALA A 5 -11.90 0.09 -6.54
N GLY A 6 -10.81 0.77 -6.19
CA GLY A 6 -10.26 0.73 -4.86
C GLY A 6 -9.43 -0.50 -4.59
N LEU A 7 -9.31 -0.85 -3.31
CA LEU A 7 -8.49 -1.98 -2.89
C LEU A 7 -9.25 -3.28 -3.08
N THR A 8 -8.62 -4.24 -3.78
CA THR A 8 -9.18 -5.57 -4.00
C THR A 8 -8.23 -6.62 -3.41
N PRO A 9 -8.72 -7.86 -3.17
CA PRO A 9 -7.84 -8.93 -2.69
C PRO A 9 -6.67 -9.20 -3.63
N ALA A 10 -6.87 -9.06 -4.95
CA ALA A 10 -5.80 -9.25 -5.92
C ALA A 10 -4.71 -8.19 -5.75
N VAL A 11 -5.11 -6.93 -5.54
CA VAL A 11 -4.16 -5.83 -5.30
C VAL A 11 -3.41 -6.05 -4.00
N LEU A 12 -4.10 -6.47 -2.95
CA LEU A 12 -3.44 -6.78 -1.67
C LEU A 12 -2.39 -7.88 -1.83
N ALA A 13 -2.71 -8.92 -2.59
CA ALA A 13 -1.76 -10.02 -2.83
C ALA A 13 -0.52 -9.52 -3.56
N GLU A 14 -0.67 -8.63 -4.53
CA GLU A 14 0.47 -8.04 -5.24
C GLU A 14 1.31 -7.17 -4.32
N ILE A 15 0.67 -6.40 -3.44
CA ILE A 15 1.39 -5.57 -2.47
C ILE A 15 2.18 -6.46 -1.51
N GLU A 16 1.62 -7.56 -1.06
CA GLU A 16 2.30 -8.52 -0.21
C GLU A 16 3.55 -9.08 -0.88
N ILE A 17 3.43 -9.47 -2.14
CA ILE A 17 4.56 -9.98 -2.93
C ILE A 17 5.65 -8.90 -3.06
N ALA A 18 5.25 -7.66 -3.34
CA ALA A 18 6.19 -6.57 -3.47
C ALA A 18 6.91 -6.28 -2.14
N LEU A 19 6.18 -6.34 -1.02
CA LEU A 19 6.78 -6.13 0.30
C LEU A 19 7.72 -7.27 0.70
N ASP A 20 7.45 -8.49 0.26
CA ASP A 20 8.35 -9.61 0.48
C ASP A 20 9.65 -9.46 -0.31
N ALA A 21 9.58 -8.87 -1.50
CA ALA A 21 10.76 -8.64 -2.33
C ALA A 21 11.51 -7.37 -1.93
N HIS A 22 10.76 -6.33 -1.57
CA HIS A 22 11.31 -4.99 -1.24
C HIS A 22 10.62 -4.50 0.04
N GLU A 23 11.35 -4.27 1.08
CA GLU A 23 10.77 -3.83 2.35
C GLU A 23 10.04 -2.50 2.23
N LEU A 24 10.49 -1.61 1.35
CA LEU A 24 9.89 -0.30 1.10
C LEU A 24 9.33 -0.25 -0.31
N ILE A 25 8.06 0.10 -0.45
CA ILE A 25 7.43 0.26 -1.76
C ILE A 25 6.61 1.55 -1.83
N LYS A 26 6.43 2.03 -3.06
CA LYS A 26 5.58 3.18 -3.36
C LYS A 26 4.37 2.70 -4.12
N ILE A 27 3.19 3.10 -3.66
CA ILE A 27 1.92 2.68 -4.24
C ILE A 27 1.19 3.92 -4.76
N LYS A 28 0.86 3.92 -6.05
CA LYS A 28 0.07 4.99 -6.62
C LYS A 28 -1.41 4.67 -6.41
N ILE A 29 -2.11 5.56 -5.73
CA ILE A 29 -3.53 5.40 -5.43
C ILE A 29 -4.32 6.48 -6.17
N ARG A 30 -5.12 6.05 -7.14
CA ARG A 30 -5.96 6.95 -7.93
C ARG A 30 -7.32 7.11 -7.26
N ALA A 31 -7.38 7.99 -6.29
CA ALA A 31 -8.60 8.26 -5.55
C ALA A 31 -8.55 9.66 -4.99
N GLU A 32 -9.67 10.14 -4.48
CA GLU A 32 -9.71 11.42 -3.81
C GLU A 32 -8.97 11.34 -2.47
N ARG A 33 -8.66 12.51 -1.91
CA ARG A 33 -7.85 12.62 -0.70
C ARG A 33 -8.36 11.73 0.43
N ASP A 34 -9.64 11.79 0.71
CA ASP A 34 -10.23 11.04 1.81
C ASP A 34 -10.21 9.54 1.52
N ASP A 35 -10.52 9.17 0.28
CA ASP A 35 -10.50 7.77 -0.14
C ASP A 35 -9.07 7.22 -0.10
N ARG A 36 -8.09 8.03 -0.48
CA ARG A 36 -6.68 7.61 -0.41
C ARG A 36 -6.25 7.29 1.01
N LYS A 37 -6.71 8.08 1.98
CA LYS A 37 -6.41 7.81 3.38
C LYS A 37 -6.96 6.46 3.82
N GLU A 38 -8.21 6.19 3.45
CA GLU A 38 -8.85 4.92 3.79
C GLU A 38 -8.16 3.74 3.13
N ILE A 39 -7.81 3.88 1.85
CA ILE A 39 -7.14 2.82 1.11
C ILE A 39 -5.75 2.56 1.70
N ALA A 40 -5.00 3.61 2.00
CA ALA A 40 -3.68 3.47 2.60
C ALA A 40 -3.77 2.79 3.97
N ALA A 41 -4.75 3.16 4.78
CA ALA A 41 -4.96 2.53 6.07
C ALA A 41 -5.32 1.05 5.91
N ALA A 42 -6.19 0.72 4.96
CA ALA A 42 -6.56 -0.66 4.68
C ALA A 42 -5.37 -1.49 4.21
N ILE A 43 -4.50 -0.91 3.38
CA ILE A 43 -3.27 -1.57 2.94
C ILE A 43 -2.38 -1.88 4.15
N CYS A 44 -2.17 -0.90 5.01
CA CYS A 44 -1.33 -1.08 6.18
C CYS A 44 -1.87 -2.15 7.12
N VAL A 45 -3.17 -2.17 7.35
CA VAL A 45 -3.81 -3.18 8.19
C VAL A 45 -3.74 -4.56 7.54
N GLY A 46 -4.06 -4.63 6.24
CA GLY A 46 -4.11 -5.90 5.51
C GLY A 46 -2.75 -6.54 5.29
N THR A 47 -1.70 -5.74 5.17
CA THR A 47 -0.33 -6.26 4.91
C THR A 47 0.58 -6.14 6.12
N ASN A 48 0.07 -5.58 7.22
CA ASN A 48 0.86 -5.34 8.43
C ASN A 48 2.07 -4.43 8.16
N ALA A 49 1.89 -3.46 7.25
CA ALA A 49 2.92 -2.50 6.88
C ALA A 49 2.66 -1.16 7.56
N ASP A 50 3.68 -0.30 7.57
CA ASP A 50 3.59 1.04 8.11
C ASP A 50 3.56 2.07 6.99
N LEU A 51 2.68 3.06 7.10
CA LEU A 51 2.66 4.18 6.18
C LEU A 51 3.75 5.16 6.59
N ILE A 52 4.77 5.28 5.75
CA ILE A 52 5.92 6.15 6.04
C ILE A 52 5.64 7.57 5.58
N GLN A 53 5.07 7.71 4.38
CA GLN A 53 4.88 9.03 3.79
C GLN A 53 3.76 8.95 2.76
N SER A 54 3.06 10.05 2.57
CA SER A 54 2.05 10.18 1.54
C SER A 54 2.30 11.49 0.79
N ILE A 55 2.59 11.40 -0.51
CA ILE A 55 2.87 12.55 -1.36
C ILE A 55 1.92 12.49 -2.56
N GLY A 56 1.00 13.46 -2.65
CA GLY A 56 0.03 13.48 -3.73
C GLY A 56 -0.75 12.16 -3.77
N GLN A 57 -0.66 11.45 -4.87
CA GLN A 57 -1.33 10.16 -5.06
C GLN A 57 -0.45 8.97 -4.68
N ILE A 58 0.76 9.21 -4.17
CA ILE A 58 1.71 8.16 -3.84
C ILE A 58 1.71 7.91 -2.34
N ALA A 59 1.52 6.66 -1.95
CA ALA A 59 1.68 6.22 -0.58
C ALA A 59 2.95 5.38 -0.47
N VAL A 60 3.84 5.74 0.44
CA VAL A 60 5.07 4.99 0.68
C VAL A 60 4.85 4.14 1.92
N VAL A 61 4.92 2.84 1.76
CA VAL A 61 4.71 1.91 2.87
C VAL A 61 5.96 1.06 3.09
N TYR A 62 6.18 0.68 4.35
CA TYR A 62 7.32 -0.12 4.76
C TYR A 62 6.87 -1.29 5.61
N ARG A 63 7.44 -2.45 5.34
CA ARG A 63 7.23 -3.63 6.17
C ARG A 63 8.54 -4.39 6.29
N LYS A 64 9.00 -4.56 7.52
CA LYS A 64 10.23 -5.32 7.75
C LYS A 64 10.01 -6.77 7.32
N ASN A 65 10.93 -7.27 6.51
CA ASN A 65 10.86 -8.65 6.03
C ASN A 65 11.55 -9.56 7.07
N PRO A 66 10.80 -10.44 7.74
CA PRO A 66 11.40 -11.29 8.77
C PRO A 66 12.36 -12.35 8.23
N LYS A 67 12.35 -12.55 6.91
CA LYS A 67 13.25 -13.51 6.26
C LYS A 67 14.59 -12.92 5.85
N LYS A 68 14.79 -11.64 6.09
CA LYS A 68 16.06 -10.96 5.77
C LYS A 68 16.81 -10.61 7.03
#